data_e2c9cb4bbca721efc68bc1237e243330
#
_entry.id   e2c9cb4bbca721efc68bc1237e243330
#
_cell.length_a   1.000
_cell.length_b   1.000
_cell.length_c   1.000
_cell.angle_alpha   90.00
_cell.angle_beta   90.00
_cell.angle_gamma   90.00
#
_symmetry.space_group_name_H-M   'P 1'
#
loop_
_entity.id
_entity.type
_entity.pdbx_description
1 polymer ?
#
loop_
_entity_poly.entity_id
_entity_poly.type
_entity_poly.pdbx_seq_one_letter_code
_entity_poly.pdbx_strand_id
1 'polypeptide(L)'
;MQPGYLQMGWFGKVVGTPENRVTVDPNQVDGYGIPIAVVHFRFSDNDHALWQDSVRDITEICSQVKGEVFVDSGASPGGFASHEVGTIRMGKDPKRSVLNSYCQAHDVKNLFVTDGSSFTTSSEKNPTLTIMALSLRAADYIKERRRKGEL
;
A
#
# COMPACT_ATOMS: atom_id res chain seq x y z
N MET A 1 31.63 6.61 -28.96
CA MET A 1 31.04 6.33 -27.63
C MET A 1 29.57 6.00 -27.85
N GLN A 2 29.09 4.90 -27.27
CA GLN A 2 27.65 4.66 -27.28
C GLN A 2 26.98 5.60 -26.26
N PRO A 3 25.80 6.15 -26.56
CA PRO A 3 25.08 6.97 -25.59
C PRO A 3 24.70 6.15 -24.36
N GLY A 4 24.94 6.70 -23.17
CA GLY A 4 24.47 6.14 -21.94
C GLY A 4 23.11 6.72 -21.57
N TYR A 5 22.29 5.94 -20.87
CA TYR A 5 21.00 6.37 -20.34
C TYR A 5 21.02 6.36 -18.81
N LEU A 6 20.54 7.42 -18.20
CA LEU A 6 20.26 7.49 -16.77
C LEU A 6 18.74 7.61 -16.60
N GLN A 7 18.15 6.68 -15.88
CA GLN A 7 16.74 6.74 -15.52
C GLN A 7 16.63 7.15 -14.05
N MET A 8 15.85 8.17 -13.78
CA MET A 8 15.49 8.59 -12.43
C MET A 8 14.00 8.35 -12.23
N GLY A 9 13.66 7.75 -11.10
CA GLY A 9 12.28 7.46 -10.70
C GLY A 9 12.01 8.02 -9.31
N TRP A 10 10.74 8.16 -8.99
CA TRP A 10 10.27 8.70 -7.73
C TRP A 10 9.19 7.80 -7.13
N PHE A 11 9.17 7.69 -5.81
CA PHE A 11 8.16 6.98 -5.06
C PHE A 11 7.50 7.94 -4.08
N GLY A 12 6.21 8.16 -4.27
CA GLY A 12 5.40 8.97 -3.38
C GLY A 12 4.41 8.13 -2.58
N LYS A 13 4.01 8.68 -1.46
CA LYS A 13 2.99 8.12 -0.61
C LYS A 13 1.64 8.71 -0.96
N VAL A 14 0.67 7.87 -1.29
CA VAL A 14 -0.74 8.24 -1.40
C VAL A 14 -1.36 8.29 0.00
N VAL A 15 -2.07 9.37 0.31
CA VAL A 15 -2.83 9.49 1.55
C VAL A 15 -4.09 8.65 1.46
N GLY A 16 -4.27 7.72 2.40
CA GLY A 16 -5.47 6.88 2.44
C GLY A 16 -6.73 7.69 2.74
N THR A 17 -7.75 7.56 1.90
CA THR A 17 -9.07 8.15 2.05
C THR A 17 -10.14 7.06 2.11
N PRO A 18 -11.33 7.31 2.71
CA PRO A 18 -12.41 6.33 2.75
C PRO A 18 -12.94 5.93 1.37
N GLU A 19 -12.75 6.80 0.37
CA GLU A 19 -13.15 6.56 -1.02
C GLU A 19 -12.24 5.54 -1.70
N ASN A 20 -10.94 5.53 -1.34
CA ASN A 20 -9.96 4.56 -1.83
C ASN A 20 -10.12 3.26 -1.05
N ARG A 21 -10.94 2.34 -1.57
CA ARG A 21 -11.31 1.10 -0.89
C ARG A 21 -11.52 -0.04 -1.87
N VAL A 22 -11.51 -1.25 -1.35
CA VAL A 22 -11.95 -2.45 -2.06
C VAL A 22 -13.37 -2.78 -1.65
N THR A 23 -14.23 -3.07 -2.62
CA THR A 23 -15.58 -3.60 -2.42
C THR A 23 -15.75 -4.90 -3.18
N VAL A 24 -16.89 -5.54 -3.01
CA VAL A 24 -17.27 -6.74 -3.74
C VAL A 24 -18.40 -6.38 -4.70
N ASP A 25 -18.30 -6.83 -5.96
CA ASP A 25 -19.40 -6.69 -6.91
C ASP A 25 -20.46 -7.78 -6.62
N PRO A 26 -21.71 -7.41 -6.26
CA PRO A 26 -22.73 -8.39 -5.94
C PRO A 26 -23.30 -9.10 -7.19
N ASN A 27 -23.03 -8.58 -8.39
CA ASN A 27 -23.62 -9.05 -9.64
C ASN A 27 -22.65 -9.86 -10.50
N GLN A 28 -21.37 -9.88 -10.14
CA GLN A 28 -20.34 -10.60 -10.89
C GLN A 28 -19.55 -11.56 -9.98
N VAL A 29 -19.35 -12.75 -10.49
CA VAL A 29 -18.58 -13.80 -9.81
C VAL A 29 -17.48 -14.31 -10.73
N ASP A 30 -16.40 -14.84 -10.13
CA ASP A 30 -15.35 -15.54 -10.85
C ASP A 30 -15.77 -16.96 -11.29
N GLY A 31 -14.86 -17.71 -11.87
CA GLY A 31 -15.11 -19.09 -12.33
C GLY A 31 -15.45 -20.08 -11.21
N TYR A 32 -15.28 -19.71 -9.95
CA TYR A 32 -15.62 -20.51 -8.76
C TYR A 32 -16.87 -20.03 -8.04
N GLY A 33 -17.55 -19.02 -8.57
CA GLY A 33 -18.75 -18.44 -7.94
C GLY A 33 -18.45 -17.44 -6.80
N ILE A 34 -17.18 -16.98 -6.68
CA ILE A 34 -16.79 -16.00 -5.68
C ILE A 34 -17.01 -14.59 -6.25
N PRO A 35 -17.67 -13.68 -5.50
CA PRO A 35 -17.87 -12.32 -5.94
C PRO A 35 -16.55 -11.58 -6.25
N ILE A 36 -16.52 -10.84 -7.36
CA ILE A 36 -15.32 -10.16 -7.85
C ILE A 36 -15.00 -8.94 -6.97
N ALA A 37 -13.72 -8.78 -6.62
CA ALA A 37 -13.25 -7.58 -5.93
C ALA A 37 -13.20 -6.38 -6.89
N VAL A 38 -13.71 -5.24 -6.42
CA VAL A 38 -13.69 -3.95 -7.14
C VAL A 38 -12.80 -2.99 -6.39
N VAL A 39 -11.77 -2.49 -7.04
CA VAL A 39 -10.84 -1.49 -6.47
C VAL A 39 -11.34 -0.10 -6.85
N HIS A 40 -11.69 0.70 -5.84
CA HIS A 40 -11.98 2.12 -5.99
C HIS A 40 -10.72 2.90 -5.64
N PHE A 41 -10.20 3.66 -6.60
CA PHE A 41 -9.00 4.45 -6.39
C PHE A 41 -9.10 5.80 -7.09
N ARG A 42 -8.68 6.85 -6.40
CA ARG A 42 -8.57 8.21 -6.93
C ARG A 42 -7.41 8.93 -6.27
N PHE A 43 -6.58 9.58 -7.07
CA PHE A 43 -5.58 10.51 -6.57
C PHE A 43 -6.25 11.76 -5.99
N SER A 44 -5.75 12.23 -4.85
CA SER A 44 -6.14 13.50 -4.24
C SER A 44 -5.37 14.67 -4.86
N ASP A 45 -5.82 15.89 -4.59
CA ASP A 45 -5.08 17.09 -5.00
C ASP A 45 -3.67 17.14 -4.41
N ASN A 46 -3.50 16.60 -3.19
CA ASN A 46 -2.18 16.48 -2.57
C ASN A 46 -1.27 15.50 -3.32
N ASP A 47 -1.82 14.39 -3.82
CA ASP A 47 -1.04 13.43 -4.60
C ASP A 47 -0.60 14.04 -5.92
N HIS A 48 -1.47 14.83 -6.56
CA HIS A 48 -1.14 15.56 -7.78
C HIS A 48 -0.07 16.65 -7.53
N ALA A 49 -0.17 17.41 -6.44
CA ALA A 49 0.83 18.40 -6.07
C ALA A 49 2.19 17.75 -5.81
N LEU A 50 2.20 16.64 -5.08
CA LEU A 50 3.40 15.88 -4.78
C LEU A 50 4.08 15.34 -6.06
N TRP A 51 3.28 14.88 -7.01
CA TRP A 51 3.79 14.45 -8.31
C TRP A 51 4.42 15.62 -9.10
N GLN A 52 3.78 16.80 -9.15
CA GLN A 52 4.30 17.98 -9.82
C GLN A 52 5.62 18.45 -9.20
N ASP A 53 5.72 18.46 -7.87
CA ASP A 53 6.95 18.78 -7.16
C ASP A 53 8.09 17.83 -7.52
N SER A 54 7.81 16.54 -7.59
CA SER A 54 8.80 15.52 -7.94
C SER A 54 9.32 15.66 -9.37
N VAL A 55 8.43 15.96 -10.32
CA VAL A 55 8.82 16.24 -11.72
C VAL A 55 9.74 17.46 -11.78
N ARG A 56 9.40 18.52 -11.05
CA ARG A 56 10.22 19.74 -10.98
C ARG A 56 11.62 19.42 -10.42
N ASP A 57 11.68 18.74 -9.29
CA ASP A 57 12.93 18.44 -8.59
C ASP A 57 13.84 17.51 -9.40
N ILE A 58 13.29 16.47 -10.03
CA ILE A 58 14.05 15.59 -10.93
C ILE A 58 14.54 16.37 -12.16
N THR A 59 13.73 17.24 -12.72
CA THR A 59 14.12 18.07 -13.87
C THR A 59 15.27 19.01 -13.51
N GLU A 60 15.20 19.63 -12.33
CA GLU A 60 16.28 20.48 -11.81
C GLU A 60 17.58 19.71 -11.63
N ILE A 61 17.52 18.53 -11.02
CA ILE A 61 18.70 17.63 -10.86
C ILE A 61 19.27 17.27 -12.24
N CYS A 62 18.43 16.84 -13.16
CA CYS A 62 18.86 16.46 -14.51
C CYS A 62 19.45 17.62 -15.31
N SER A 63 19.02 18.86 -15.06
CA SER A 63 19.57 20.06 -15.71
C SER A 63 21.05 20.30 -15.42
N GLN A 64 21.57 19.72 -14.32
CA GLN A 64 22.98 19.80 -13.97
C GLN A 64 23.87 18.82 -14.75
N VAL A 65 23.27 17.88 -15.46
CA VAL A 65 23.96 16.86 -16.27
C VAL A 65 23.90 17.25 -17.74
N LYS A 66 25.05 17.09 -18.44
CA LYS A 66 25.08 17.30 -19.90
C LYS A 66 24.37 16.15 -20.59
N GLY A 67 23.21 16.41 -21.20
CA GLY A 67 22.41 15.40 -21.89
C GLY A 67 21.04 15.92 -22.29
N GLU A 68 20.30 15.11 -23.00
CA GLU A 68 18.88 15.37 -23.28
C GLU A 68 18.04 14.78 -22.15
N VAL A 69 17.07 15.55 -21.64
CA VAL A 69 16.17 15.15 -20.59
C VAL A 69 14.80 14.84 -21.19
N PHE A 70 14.36 13.61 -21.02
CA PHE A 70 13.01 13.20 -21.39
C PHE A 70 12.21 12.95 -20.09
N VAL A 71 11.15 13.71 -19.89
CA VAL A 71 10.24 13.52 -18.78
C VAL A 71 9.09 12.66 -19.26
N ASP A 72 9.01 11.43 -18.76
CA ASP A 72 7.80 10.62 -18.93
C ASP A 72 6.76 11.11 -17.90
N SER A 73 5.78 11.84 -18.40
CA SER A 73 4.67 12.35 -17.59
C SER A 73 3.57 11.32 -17.33
N GLY A 74 3.80 10.06 -17.68
CA GLY A 74 2.86 8.98 -17.47
C GLY A 74 2.74 8.62 -15.99
N ALA A 75 1.76 9.23 -15.31
CA ALA A 75 1.33 8.69 -14.02
C ALA A 75 0.82 7.25 -14.23
N SER A 76 1.28 6.32 -13.40
CA SER A 76 0.68 4.98 -13.38
C SER A 76 -0.83 5.10 -13.21
N PRO A 77 -1.62 4.25 -13.88
CA PRO A 77 -3.06 4.22 -13.62
C PRO A 77 -3.32 4.07 -12.12
N GLY A 78 -4.26 4.85 -11.60
CA GLY A 78 -4.60 4.79 -10.19
C GLY A 78 -4.97 3.37 -9.75
N GLY A 79 -4.50 2.96 -8.59
CA GLY A 79 -4.70 1.60 -8.07
C GLY A 79 -3.78 0.54 -8.68
N PHE A 80 -2.78 0.95 -9.45
CA PHE A 80 -1.76 0.07 -10.03
C PHE A 80 -0.39 0.42 -9.46
N ALA A 81 0.00 -0.26 -8.40
CA ALA A 81 1.30 -0.08 -7.77
C ALA A 81 1.86 -1.42 -7.29
N SER A 82 3.14 -1.44 -6.94
CA SER A 82 3.78 -2.65 -6.40
C SER A 82 3.74 -2.71 -4.87
N HIS A 83 3.23 -1.67 -4.21
CA HIS A 83 3.28 -1.49 -2.76
C HIS A 83 1.94 -1.04 -2.19
N GLU A 84 0.85 -1.71 -2.61
CA GLU A 84 -0.48 -1.48 -2.06
C GLU A 84 -0.52 -1.86 -0.57
N VAL A 85 -1.02 -0.95 0.26
CA VAL A 85 -1.10 -1.13 1.70
C VAL A 85 -2.37 -0.49 2.27
N GLY A 86 -2.78 -0.90 3.49
CA GLY A 86 -3.71 -0.14 4.31
C GLY A 86 -5.19 -0.44 4.14
N THR A 87 -5.60 -1.42 3.32
CA THR A 87 -7.02 -1.77 3.12
C THR A 87 -7.67 -2.37 4.37
N ILE A 88 -6.89 -3.03 5.25
CA ILE A 88 -7.34 -3.64 6.52
C ILE A 88 -6.44 -3.14 7.65
N ARG A 89 -6.28 -1.82 7.77
CA ARG A 89 -5.28 -1.21 8.65
C ARG A 89 -5.43 -1.58 10.12
N MET A 90 -4.27 -1.68 10.78
CA MET A 90 -4.17 -1.79 12.24
C MET A 90 -4.55 -0.48 12.94
N GLY A 91 -4.99 -0.60 14.20
CA GLY A 91 -5.21 0.55 15.07
C GLY A 91 -5.70 0.12 16.43
N LYS A 92 -5.74 1.08 17.36
CA LYS A 92 -6.23 0.87 18.74
C LYS A 92 -7.76 0.95 18.83
N ASP A 93 -8.38 1.75 17.97
CA ASP A 93 -9.81 2.01 17.98
C ASP A 93 -10.51 1.10 16.96
N PRO A 94 -11.36 0.15 17.40
CA PRO A 94 -12.09 -0.74 16.50
C PRO A 94 -13.08 -0.02 15.58
N LYS A 95 -13.47 1.21 15.89
CA LYS A 95 -14.32 2.03 14.99
C LYS A 95 -13.54 2.62 13.81
N ARG A 96 -12.22 2.64 13.88
CA ARG A 96 -11.32 3.27 12.91
C ARG A 96 -10.30 2.33 12.29
N SER A 97 -10.27 1.09 12.75
CA SER A 97 -9.33 0.06 12.29
C SER A 97 -9.98 -1.31 12.29
N VAL A 98 -9.51 -2.19 11.42
CA VAL A 98 -10.01 -3.58 11.35
C VAL A 98 -9.20 -4.49 12.26
N LEU A 99 -7.89 -4.24 12.37
CA LEU A 99 -6.95 -5.06 13.12
C LEU A 99 -6.42 -4.32 14.35
N ASN A 100 -6.09 -5.08 15.40
CA ASN A 100 -5.30 -4.59 16.52
C ASN A 100 -3.80 -4.60 16.21
N SER A 101 -2.96 -4.20 17.17
CA SER A 101 -1.50 -4.14 17.00
C SER A 101 -0.81 -5.50 16.75
N TYR A 102 -1.50 -6.61 16.89
CA TYR A 102 -1.01 -7.96 16.62
C TYR A 102 -1.57 -8.56 15.33
N CYS A 103 -2.07 -7.73 14.43
CA CYS A 103 -2.70 -8.15 13.19
C CYS A 103 -3.95 -9.02 13.37
N GLN A 104 -4.55 -9.05 14.55
CA GLN A 104 -5.78 -9.76 14.86
C GLN A 104 -6.99 -8.86 14.61
N ALA A 105 -8.04 -9.39 13.98
CA ALA A 105 -9.29 -8.68 13.79
C ALA A 105 -9.95 -8.32 15.14
N HIS A 106 -10.49 -7.10 15.24
CA HIS A 106 -11.19 -6.67 16.45
C HIS A 106 -12.47 -7.50 16.70
N ASP A 107 -13.20 -7.81 15.63
CA ASP A 107 -14.52 -8.46 15.72
C ASP A 107 -14.44 -10.00 15.65
N VAL A 108 -13.37 -10.54 15.05
CA VAL A 108 -13.21 -11.99 14.83
C VAL A 108 -11.89 -12.44 15.44
N LYS A 109 -11.96 -13.01 16.66
CA LYS A 109 -10.77 -13.28 17.49
C LYS A 109 -9.79 -14.31 16.93
N ASN A 110 -10.23 -15.19 16.06
CA ASN A 110 -9.40 -16.20 15.39
C ASN A 110 -8.97 -15.80 13.96
N LEU A 111 -9.22 -14.55 13.54
CA LEU A 111 -8.82 -14.02 12.24
C LEU A 111 -7.62 -13.10 12.39
N PHE A 112 -6.56 -13.39 11.62
CA PHE A 112 -5.34 -12.59 11.53
C PHE A 112 -5.04 -12.27 10.08
N VAL A 113 -4.56 -11.04 9.82
CA VAL A 113 -4.12 -10.61 8.47
C VAL A 113 -2.72 -10.02 8.61
N THR A 114 -1.74 -10.62 7.91
CA THR A 114 -0.30 -10.35 8.11
C THR A 114 0.41 -9.86 6.84
N ASP A 115 -0.31 -9.35 5.88
CA ASP A 115 0.23 -8.74 4.66
C ASP A 115 0.27 -7.20 4.74
N GLY A 116 0.59 -6.54 3.63
CA GLY A 116 0.66 -5.08 3.55
C GLY A 116 -0.65 -4.36 3.83
N SER A 117 -1.80 -5.03 3.71
CA SER A 117 -3.11 -4.44 3.99
C SER A 117 -3.26 -4.00 5.46
N SER A 118 -2.48 -4.60 6.37
CA SER A 118 -2.45 -4.27 7.80
C SER A 118 -1.78 -2.93 8.12
N PHE A 119 -1.05 -2.32 7.20
CA PHE A 119 -0.31 -1.08 7.45
C PHE A 119 -1.25 0.11 7.63
N THR A 120 -0.83 1.05 8.46
CA THR A 120 -1.54 2.32 8.67
C THR A 120 -1.12 3.40 7.69
N THR A 121 0.06 3.24 7.11
CA THR A 121 0.67 4.18 6.16
C THR A 121 1.77 3.46 5.39
N SER A 122 2.15 4.00 4.24
CA SER A 122 3.31 3.57 3.48
C SER A 122 4.48 4.58 3.60
N SER A 123 5.61 4.23 3.03
CA SER A 123 6.77 5.09 2.81
C SER A 123 7.33 4.83 1.42
N GLU A 124 8.44 5.49 1.09
CA GLU A 124 9.20 5.26 -0.14
C GLU A 124 9.97 3.93 -0.14
N LYS A 125 10.04 3.22 1.00
CA LYS A 125 10.75 1.94 1.12
C LYS A 125 9.86 0.75 0.80
N ASN A 126 10.49 -0.30 0.28
CA ASN A 126 9.82 -1.57 -0.01
C ASN A 126 9.27 -2.18 1.30
N PRO A 127 7.98 -2.57 1.36
CA PRO A 127 7.32 -2.95 2.62
C PRO A 127 7.61 -4.38 3.09
N THR A 128 8.17 -5.25 2.24
CA THR A 128 8.24 -6.70 2.48
C THR A 128 8.93 -7.07 3.78
N LEU A 129 10.05 -6.43 4.14
CA LEU A 129 10.75 -6.72 5.39
C LEU A 129 9.88 -6.42 6.62
N THR A 130 9.13 -5.32 6.58
CA THR A 130 8.20 -4.97 7.64
C THR A 130 7.01 -5.92 7.69
N ILE A 131 6.49 -6.38 6.55
CA ILE A 131 5.44 -7.41 6.48
C ILE A 131 5.92 -8.69 7.16
N MET A 132 7.13 -9.14 6.87
CA MET A 132 7.72 -10.34 7.49
C MET A 132 7.85 -10.19 9.01
N ALA A 133 8.33 -9.04 9.48
CA ALA A 133 8.46 -8.76 10.91
C ALA A 133 7.11 -8.74 11.64
N LEU A 134 6.07 -8.16 11.03
CA LEU A 134 4.71 -8.16 11.56
C LEU A 134 4.12 -9.56 11.58
N SER A 135 4.37 -10.37 10.56
CA SER A 135 3.93 -11.77 10.48
C SER A 135 4.53 -12.62 11.59
N LEU A 136 5.84 -12.48 11.85
CA LEU A 136 6.51 -13.16 12.96
C LEU A 136 5.93 -12.76 14.32
N ARG A 137 5.70 -11.46 14.53
CA ARG A 137 5.07 -10.95 15.76
C ARG A 137 3.66 -11.51 15.95
N ALA A 138 2.87 -11.59 14.89
CA ALA A 138 1.53 -12.17 14.94
C ALA A 138 1.59 -13.68 15.25
N ALA A 139 2.54 -14.42 14.68
CA ALA A 139 2.73 -15.84 14.94
C ALA A 139 3.10 -16.11 16.42
N ASP A 140 3.99 -15.31 17.01
CA ASP A 140 4.34 -15.42 18.42
C ASP A 140 3.14 -15.12 19.33
N TYR A 141 2.36 -14.10 18.98
CA TYR A 141 1.13 -13.78 19.69
C TYR A 141 0.09 -14.91 19.62
N ILE A 142 -0.15 -15.50 18.45
CA ILE A 142 -1.04 -16.64 18.26
C ILE A 142 -0.58 -17.83 19.14
N LYS A 143 0.72 -18.13 19.13
CA LYS A 143 1.31 -19.20 19.93
C LYS A 143 1.08 -19.00 21.43
N GLU A 144 1.24 -17.76 21.91
CA GLU A 144 1.01 -17.40 23.30
C GLU A 144 -0.47 -17.55 23.69
N ARG A 145 -1.39 -17.00 22.87
CA ARG A 145 -2.83 -17.07 23.10
C ARG A 145 -3.36 -18.51 23.10
N ARG A 146 -2.88 -19.32 22.16
CA ARG A 146 -3.23 -20.74 22.11
C ARG A 146 -2.78 -21.50 23.35
N ARG A 147 -1.60 -21.22 23.91
CA ARG A 147 -1.13 -21.81 25.15
C ARG A 147 -2.01 -21.48 26.37
N LYS A 148 -2.64 -20.30 26.33
CA LYS A 148 -3.56 -19.82 27.37
C LYS A 148 -5.00 -20.28 27.17
N GLY A 149 -5.31 -20.98 26.08
CA GLY A 149 -6.67 -21.41 25.76
C GLY A 149 -7.58 -20.22 25.30
N GLU A 150 -6.99 -19.15 24.81
CA GLU A 150 -7.70 -17.92 24.40
C GLU A 150 -7.94 -17.83 22.89
N LEU A 151 -7.49 -18.84 22.14
CA LEU A 151 -7.68 -19.07 20.71
C LEU A 151 -7.96 -20.54 20.43
#